data_979b90901e2982eb4cba068c63d14288
#
_entry.id   979b90901e2982eb4cba068c63d14288
#
_cell.length_a   1.000
_cell.length_b   1.000
_cell.length_c   1.000
_cell.angle_alpha   90.00
_cell.angle_beta   90.00
_cell.angle_gamma   90.00
#
_symmetry.space_group_name_H-M   'P 1'
#
loop_
_entity.id
_entity.type
_entity.pdbx_description
1 polymer ?
#
loop_
_entity_poly.entity_id
_entity_poly.type
_entity_poly.pdbx_seq_one_letter_code
_entity_poly.pdbx_strand_id
1 'polypeptide(L)'
;MTERHPTTITAQPGDPFLDIERDFDATPAQVFRAYTDPELITQWLGPRRLAMELLEFDPRPGGTYRYAHKGDGVEAYFHGVYHTVTTNELIIQTFEFEGAPDQVGLGTATFEEHDGRTTVRTRSVFPSVEARDMAVASGMSTGIIESHERLDELNLGSL
;
A
#
# COMPACT_ATOMS: atom_id res chain seq x y z
N MET A 1 6.60 25.17 -7.24
CA MET A 1 5.59 24.10 -7.11
C MET A 1 6.19 22.79 -7.54
N THR A 2 6.17 21.81 -6.67
CA THR A 2 6.71 20.50 -7.00
C THR A 2 5.74 19.77 -7.91
N GLU A 3 6.21 19.29 -9.03
CA GLU A 3 5.40 18.48 -9.93
C GLU A 3 5.08 17.15 -9.25
N ARG A 4 3.80 16.81 -9.22
CA ARG A 4 3.36 15.56 -8.62
C ARG A 4 3.35 14.45 -9.64
N HIS A 5 3.92 13.33 -9.29
CA HIS A 5 3.90 12.15 -10.14
C HIS A 5 2.54 11.45 -10.04
N PRO A 6 1.96 11.01 -11.16
CA PRO A 6 0.68 10.31 -11.11
C PRO A 6 0.85 8.87 -10.65
N THR A 7 -0.18 8.33 -9.98
CA THR A 7 -0.31 6.90 -9.73
C THR A 7 -0.93 6.25 -10.95
N THR A 8 -0.29 5.23 -11.49
CA THR A 8 -0.82 4.45 -12.60
C THR A 8 -1.32 3.12 -12.07
N ILE A 9 -2.60 2.82 -12.31
CA ILE A 9 -3.23 1.57 -11.90
C ILE A 9 -3.73 0.86 -13.16
N THR A 10 -3.26 -0.37 -13.37
CA THR A 10 -3.66 -1.18 -14.50
C THR A 10 -4.47 -2.37 -14.00
N ALA A 11 -5.72 -2.47 -14.46
CA ALA A 11 -6.66 -3.51 -14.07
C ALA A 11 -7.31 -4.09 -15.33
N GLN A 12 -6.59 -4.95 -16.04
CA GLN A 12 -7.09 -5.51 -17.28
C GLN A 12 -8.20 -6.53 -17.03
N PRO A 13 -9.25 -6.54 -17.87
CA PRO A 13 -10.33 -7.51 -17.73
C PRO A 13 -9.80 -8.95 -17.78
N GLY A 14 -10.27 -9.78 -16.84
CA GLY A 14 -9.90 -11.19 -16.78
C GLY A 14 -8.63 -11.48 -15.96
N ASP A 15 -7.89 -10.46 -15.54
CA ASP A 15 -6.72 -10.66 -14.69
C ASP A 15 -7.11 -10.64 -13.21
N PRO A 16 -6.59 -11.57 -12.40
CA PRO A 16 -6.88 -11.58 -10.96
C PRO A 16 -5.97 -10.65 -10.15
N PHE A 17 -5.33 -9.68 -10.80
CA PHE A 17 -4.39 -8.77 -10.13
C PHE A 17 -4.54 -7.34 -10.61
N LEU A 18 -3.96 -6.43 -9.82
CA LEU A 18 -3.76 -5.01 -10.16
C LEU A 18 -2.27 -4.73 -10.21
N ASP A 19 -1.84 -3.94 -11.18
CA ASP A 19 -0.49 -3.39 -11.22
C ASP A 19 -0.56 -1.90 -10.91
N ILE A 20 0.27 -1.48 -9.95
CA ILE A 20 0.28 -0.10 -9.44
C ILE A 20 1.71 0.41 -9.54
N GLU A 21 1.87 1.63 -10.05
CA GLU A 21 3.19 2.24 -10.19
C GLU A 21 3.13 3.73 -9.87
N ARG A 22 4.12 4.19 -9.10
CA ARG A 22 4.29 5.62 -8.84
C ARG A 22 5.73 5.96 -8.52
N ASP A 23 6.17 7.15 -8.97
CA ASP A 23 7.46 7.72 -8.61
C ASP A 23 7.32 8.64 -7.40
N PHE A 24 8.35 8.64 -6.55
CA PHE A 24 8.46 9.54 -5.40
C PHE A 24 9.82 10.25 -5.41
N ASP A 25 9.83 11.53 -5.03
CA ASP A 25 11.04 12.35 -4.97
C ASP A 25 11.78 12.10 -3.66
N ALA A 26 12.21 10.87 -3.46
CA ALA A 26 12.92 10.41 -2.28
C ALA A 26 13.71 9.15 -2.63
N THR A 27 14.73 8.82 -1.85
CA THR A 27 15.53 7.61 -2.07
C THR A 27 14.75 6.36 -1.69
N PRO A 28 15.12 5.17 -2.20
CA PRO A 28 14.52 3.92 -1.78
C PRO A 28 14.53 3.72 -0.26
N ALA A 29 15.60 4.12 0.41
CA ALA A 29 15.68 4.02 1.87
C ALA A 29 14.62 4.88 2.56
N GLN A 30 14.40 6.09 2.07
CA GLN A 30 13.40 7.00 2.62
C GLN A 30 11.97 6.49 2.37
N VAL A 31 11.69 6.03 1.15
CA VAL A 31 10.37 5.50 0.80
C VAL A 31 10.11 4.19 1.54
N PHE A 32 11.09 3.30 1.58
CA PHE A 32 10.97 2.02 2.30
C PHE A 32 10.68 2.24 3.79
N ARG A 33 11.32 3.25 4.39
CA ARG A 33 11.07 3.61 5.79
C ARG A 33 9.61 4.01 6.01
N ALA A 34 9.01 4.72 5.07
CA ALA A 34 7.61 5.09 5.18
C ALA A 34 6.67 3.87 5.20
N TYR A 35 7.09 2.77 4.60
CA TYR A 35 6.33 1.51 4.57
C TYR A 35 6.56 0.64 5.81
N THR A 36 7.65 0.87 6.56
CA THR A 36 8.07 -0.01 7.65
C THR A 36 8.17 0.68 9.01
N ASP A 37 7.97 1.99 9.07
CA ASP A 37 7.98 2.76 10.30
C ASP A 37 6.53 3.01 10.76
N PRO A 38 6.14 2.55 11.96
CA PRO A 38 4.76 2.71 12.41
C PRO A 38 4.33 4.17 12.57
N GLU A 39 5.25 5.08 12.87
CA GLU A 39 4.94 6.50 12.98
C GLU A 39 4.69 7.14 11.61
N LEU A 40 5.28 6.60 10.55
CA LEU A 40 5.09 7.12 9.20
C LEU A 40 3.90 6.49 8.50
N ILE A 41 3.76 5.16 8.56
CA ILE A 41 2.71 4.46 7.81
C ILE A 41 1.29 4.91 8.21
N THR A 42 1.08 5.25 9.48
CA THR A 42 -0.21 5.73 9.95
C THR A 42 -0.60 7.08 9.38
N GLN A 43 0.36 7.82 8.82
CA GLN A 43 0.12 9.15 8.27
C GLN A 43 -0.32 9.13 6.81
N TRP A 44 -0.11 8.04 6.09
CA TRP A 44 -0.38 8.05 4.64
C TRP A 44 -1.24 6.90 4.13
N LEU A 45 -1.22 5.74 4.77
CA LEU A 45 -1.94 4.57 4.25
C LEU A 45 -3.45 4.72 4.43
N GLY A 46 -4.18 4.70 3.31
CA GLY A 46 -5.64 4.76 3.29
C GLY A 46 -6.20 6.07 2.74
N PRO A 47 -7.51 6.11 2.50
CA PRO A 47 -8.16 7.31 1.99
C PRO A 47 -8.17 8.44 3.02
N ARG A 48 -8.20 9.69 2.52
CA ARG A 48 -8.10 10.89 3.38
C ARG A 48 -9.22 10.99 4.40
N ARG A 49 -10.40 10.50 4.07
CA ARG A 49 -11.57 10.58 4.96
C ARG A 49 -11.53 9.63 6.14
N LEU A 50 -10.58 8.70 6.17
CA LEU A 50 -10.45 7.70 7.23
C LEU A 50 -9.12 7.85 7.96
N ALA A 51 -9.15 7.65 9.27
CA ALA A 51 -7.93 7.58 10.09
C ALA A 51 -7.48 6.13 10.18
N MET A 52 -6.17 5.92 10.20
CA MET A 52 -5.58 4.60 10.38
C MET A 52 -5.22 4.39 11.85
N GLU A 53 -5.72 3.30 12.43
CA GLU A 53 -5.32 2.83 13.75
C GLU A 53 -4.51 1.55 13.59
N LEU A 54 -3.26 1.57 14.06
CA LEU A 54 -2.35 0.43 13.94
C LEU A 54 -2.44 -0.43 15.19
N LEU A 55 -2.86 -1.69 15.04
CA LEU A 55 -3.08 -2.62 16.15
C LEU A 55 -1.91 -3.59 16.35
N GLU A 56 -1.34 -4.09 15.25
CA GLU A 56 -0.15 -4.92 15.23
C GLU A 56 0.72 -4.49 14.05
N PHE A 57 2.03 -4.45 14.26
CA PHE A 57 2.92 -4.07 13.17
C PHE A 57 4.33 -4.61 13.40
N ASP A 58 4.68 -5.66 12.67
CA ASP A 58 5.98 -6.30 12.75
C ASP A 58 6.50 -6.56 11.32
N PRO A 59 7.01 -5.52 10.63
CA PRO A 59 7.37 -5.60 9.21
C PRO A 59 8.71 -6.31 8.98
N ARG A 60 8.73 -7.60 9.27
CA ARG A 60 9.88 -8.49 9.04
C ARG A 60 9.34 -9.83 8.54
N PRO A 61 10.18 -10.66 7.91
CA PRO A 61 9.74 -11.98 7.46
C PRO A 61 9.13 -12.80 8.61
N GLY A 62 7.89 -13.26 8.40
CA GLY A 62 7.13 -13.98 9.42
C GLY A 62 6.37 -13.09 10.39
N GLY A 63 6.56 -11.78 10.35
CA GLY A 63 5.83 -10.85 11.21
C GLY A 63 4.41 -10.63 10.72
N THR A 64 3.54 -10.15 11.61
CA THR A 64 2.13 -9.88 11.29
C THR A 64 1.83 -8.40 11.39
N TYR A 65 0.73 -7.99 10.74
CA TYR A 65 0.20 -6.65 10.90
C TYR A 65 -1.31 -6.69 10.94
N ARG A 66 -1.88 -5.72 11.65
CA ARG A 66 -3.33 -5.52 11.69
C ARG A 66 -3.61 -4.04 11.92
N TYR A 67 -4.53 -3.48 11.16
CA TYR A 67 -4.93 -2.10 11.32
C TYR A 67 -6.41 -1.90 11.00
N ALA A 68 -6.94 -0.76 11.44
CA ALA A 68 -8.30 -0.35 11.14
C ALA A 68 -8.29 0.98 10.42
N HIS A 69 -9.24 1.16 9.51
CA HIS A 69 -9.60 2.46 8.95
C HIS A 69 -10.91 2.90 9.56
N LYS A 70 -10.95 4.07 10.17
CA LYS A 70 -12.11 4.60 10.89
C LYS A 70 -12.44 6.02 10.45
N GLY A 71 -13.73 6.31 10.30
CA GLY A 71 -14.24 7.63 9.95
C GLY A 71 -15.51 7.51 9.11
N ASP A 72 -16.29 8.59 9.01
CA ASP A 72 -17.51 8.65 8.20
C ASP A 72 -18.48 7.48 8.45
N GLY A 73 -18.57 7.00 9.70
CA GLY A 73 -19.39 5.86 10.04
C GLY A 73 -18.80 4.52 9.60
N VAL A 74 -17.57 4.52 9.08
CA VAL A 74 -16.87 3.31 8.64
C VAL A 74 -15.91 2.85 9.73
N GLU A 75 -15.86 1.53 9.95
CA GLU A 75 -14.85 0.89 10.78
C GLU A 75 -14.48 -0.41 10.10
N ALA A 76 -13.34 -0.41 9.40
CA ALA A 76 -12.90 -1.53 8.58
C ALA A 76 -11.54 -2.03 9.06
N TYR A 77 -11.42 -3.34 9.26
CA TYR A 77 -10.21 -3.97 9.78
C TYR A 77 -9.52 -4.79 8.69
N PHE A 78 -8.19 -4.74 8.69
CA PHE A 78 -7.33 -5.44 7.75
C PHE A 78 -6.19 -6.10 8.49
N HIS A 79 -5.76 -7.27 8.03
CA HIS A 79 -4.60 -7.94 8.59
C HIS A 79 -3.85 -8.74 7.53
N GLY A 80 -2.65 -9.15 7.87
CA GLY A 80 -1.84 -9.98 7.00
C GLY A 80 -0.53 -10.41 7.64
N VAL A 81 0.29 -11.08 6.83
CA VAL A 81 1.58 -11.61 7.22
C VAL A 81 2.63 -11.13 6.23
N TYR A 82 3.78 -10.70 6.72
CA TYR A 82 4.93 -10.40 5.86
C TYR A 82 5.66 -11.70 5.54
N HIS A 83 5.82 -11.99 4.26
CA HIS A 83 6.60 -13.13 3.80
C HIS A 83 8.05 -12.75 3.58
N THR A 84 8.29 -11.64 2.87
CA THR A 84 9.62 -11.18 2.52
C THR A 84 9.72 -9.70 2.79
N VAL A 85 10.78 -9.29 3.48
CA VAL A 85 11.10 -7.89 3.68
C VAL A 85 12.61 -7.75 3.45
N THR A 86 12.97 -7.23 2.28
CA THR A 86 14.36 -6.98 1.91
C THR A 86 14.57 -5.47 1.95
N THR A 87 15.42 -5.02 2.85
CA THR A 87 15.63 -3.60 3.12
C THR A 87 15.84 -2.79 1.84
N ASN A 88 15.05 -1.75 1.66
CA ASN A 88 15.10 -0.81 0.54
C ASN A 88 14.80 -1.40 -0.84
N GLU A 89 14.39 -2.67 -0.93
CA GLU A 89 14.23 -3.34 -2.22
C GLU A 89 12.88 -3.98 -2.45
N LEU A 90 12.33 -4.70 -1.43
CA LEU A 90 11.19 -5.59 -1.68
C LEU A 90 10.37 -5.86 -0.43
N ILE A 91 9.05 -5.82 -0.58
CA ILE A 91 8.12 -6.30 0.45
C ILE A 91 7.11 -7.21 -0.22
N ILE A 92 6.97 -8.44 0.30
CA ILE A 92 5.92 -9.38 -0.11
C ILE A 92 5.08 -9.68 1.12
N GLN A 93 3.79 -9.43 1.04
CA GLN A 93 2.88 -9.57 2.18
C GLN A 93 1.51 -10.05 1.75
N THR A 94 0.83 -10.76 2.62
CA THR A 94 -0.59 -11.08 2.41
C THR A 94 -1.44 -9.89 2.84
N PHE A 95 -2.68 -9.87 2.38
CA PHE A 95 -3.62 -8.82 2.69
C PHE A 95 -5.03 -9.42 2.73
N GLU A 96 -5.72 -9.17 3.84
CA GLU A 96 -7.08 -9.65 4.02
C GLU A 96 -7.94 -8.59 4.68
N PHE A 97 -9.08 -8.26 4.05
CA PHE A 97 -10.10 -7.42 4.66
C PHE A 97 -10.98 -8.31 5.54
N GLU A 98 -11.10 -7.98 6.83
CA GLU A 98 -11.84 -8.82 7.79
C GLU A 98 -13.35 -8.86 7.52
N GLY A 99 -13.87 -7.90 6.76
CA GLY A 99 -15.26 -7.92 6.30
C GLY A 99 -15.53 -8.92 5.18
N ALA A 100 -14.48 -9.45 4.56
CA ALA A 100 -14.57 -10.50 3.54
C ALA A 100 -13.54 -11.57 3.86
N PRO A 101 -13.76 -12.37 4.93
CA PRO A 101 -12.78 -13.33 5.41
C PRO A 101 -12.44 -14.40 4.38
N ASP A 102 -11.22 -14.89 4.44
CA ASP A 102 -10.67 -15.93 3.56
C ASP A 102 -10.42 -15.47 2.12
N GLN A 103 -10.66 -14.20 1.80
CA GLN A 103 -10.29 -13.62 0.52
C GLN A 103 -8.89 -13.00 0.64
N VAL A 104 -7.87 -13.85 0.71
CA VAL A 104 -6.49 -13.43 0.97
C VAL A 104 -5.80 -13.04 -0.33
N GLY A 105 -5.34 -11.80 -0.40
CA GLY A 105 -4.53 -11.31 -1.51
C GLY A 105 -3.05 -11.37 -1.19
N LEU A 106 -2.22 -11.24 -2.23
CA LEU A 106 -0.76 -11.19 -2.09
C LEU A 106 -0.26 -9.92 -2.77
N GLY A 107 0.42 -9.07 -2.00
CA GLY A 107 1.03 -7.85 -2.50
C GLY A 107 2.54 -7.99 -2.61
N THR A 108 3.10 -7.57 -3.74
CA THR A 108 4.54 -7.52 -3.95
C THR A 108 4.91 -6.09 -4.34
N ALA A 109 5.70 -5.42 -3.52
CA ALA A 109 6.15 -4.06 -3.76
C ALA A 109 7.67 -4.04 -3.95
N THR A 110 8.12 -3.43 -5.04
CA THR A 110 9.55 -3.21 -5.31
C THR A 110 9.86 -1.72 -5.26
N PHE A 111 11.08 -1.39 -4.84
CA PHE A 111 11.56 -0.02 -4.68
C PHE A 111 12.79 0.16 -5.57
N GLU A 112 12.63 0.81 -6.71
CA GLU A 112 13.70 0.97 -7.70
C GLU A 112 14.21 2.41 -7.74
N GLU A 113 15.52 2.61 -7.71
CA GLU A 113 16.12 3.94 -7.76
C GLU A 113 16.35 4.42 -9.19
N HIS A 114 16.02 5.69 -9.45
CA HIS A 114 16.33 6.40 -10.68
C HIS A 114 16.72 7.84 -10.35
N ASP A 115 17.99 8.18 -10.50
CA ASP A 115 18.48 9.55 -10.31
C ASP A 115 18.06 10.17 -8.97
N GLY A 116 18.17 9.40 -7.89
CA GLY A 116 17.81 9.85 -6.53
C GLY A 116 16.32 9.82 -6.22
N ARG A 117 15.51 9.36 -7.16
CA ARG A 117 14.07 9.14 -6.97
C ARG A 117 13.79 7.64 -6.89
N THR A 118 12.60 7.29 -6.45
CA THR A 118 12.19 5.89 -6.32
C THR A 118 10.92 5.64 -7.11
N THR A 119 10.93 4.58 -7.91
CA THR A 119 9.72 4.04 -8.50
C THR A 119 9.26 2.88 -7.63
N VAL A 120 8.05 2.96 -7.09
CA VAL A 120 7.41 1.87 -6.36
C VAL A 120 6.48 1.16 -7.32
N ARG A 121 6.71 -0.15 -7.53
CA ARG A 121 5.82 -1.00 -8.30
C ARG A 121 5.21 -2.03 -7.39
N THR A 122 3.89 -2.12 -7.42
CA THR A 122 3.16 -3.08 -6.59
C THR A 122 2.25 -3.91 -7.48
N ARG A 123 2.31 -5.24 -7.31
CA ARG A 123 1.31 -6.14 -7.88
C ARG A 123 0.49 -6.71 -6.75
N SER A 124 -0.81 -6.48 -6.79
CA SER A 124 -1.76 -7.04 -5.82
C SER A 124 -2.54 -8.15 -6.50
N VAL A 125 -2.31 -9.39 -6.07
CA VAL A 125 -2.98 -10.58 -6.61
C VAL A 125 -4.13 -10.97 -5.69
N PHE A 126 -5.30 -11.20 -6.27
CA PHE A 126 -6.52 -11.58 -5.55
C PHE A 126 -6.80 -13.07 -5.73
N PRO A 127 -7.63 -13.68 -4.86
CA PRO A 127 -7.96 -15.11 -4.98
C PRO A 127 -8.70 -15.49 -6.27
N SER A 128 -9.36 -14.51 -6.91
CA SER A 128 -10.11 -14.74 -8.13
C SER A 128 -10.26 -13.43 -8.90
N VAL A 129 -10.69 -13.53 -10.16
CA VAL A 129 -11.05 -12.36 -10.98
C VAL A 129 -12.22 -11.61 -10.33
N GLU A 130 -13.21 -12.33 -9.82
CA GLU A 130 -14.37 -11.74 -9.16
C GLU A 130 -13.96 -10.94 -7.92
N ALA A 131 -13.04 -11.46 -7.10
CA ALA A 131 -12.53 -10.77 -5.92
C ALA A 131 -11.81 -9.48 -6.31
N ARG A 132 -10.99 -9.53 -7.37
CA ARG A 132 -10.30 -8.37 -7.91
C ARG A 132 -11.30 -7.31 -8.38
N ASP A 133 -12.30 -7.71 -9.13
CA ASP A 133 -13.31 -6.80 -9.68
C ASP A 133 -14.15 -6.17 -8.56
N MET A 134 -14.48 -6.91 -7.50
CA MET A 134 -15.18 -6.37 -6.33
C MET A 134 -14.35 -5.33 -5.60
N ALA A 135 -13.06 -5.57 -5.45
CA ALA A 135 -12.16 -4.62 -4.80
C ALA A 135 -12.09 -3.30 -5.57
N VAL A 136 -11.97 -3.37 -6.90
CA VAL A 136 -11.98 -2.18 -7.75
C VAL A 136 -13.31 -1.45 -7.66
N ALA A 137 -14.42 -2.18 -7.71
CA ALA A 137 -15.76 -1.59 -7.61
C ALA A 137 -16.03 -0.94 -6.25
N SER A 138 -15.35 -1.38 -5.19
CA SER A 138 -15.50 -0.81 -3.84
C SER A 138 -14.72 0.49 -3.62
N GLY A 139 -13.97 0.96 -4.61
CA GLY A 139 -13.23 2.22 -4.51
C GLY A 139 -11.76 2.06 -4.12
N MET A 140 -11.21 0.87 -4.25
CA MET A 140 -9.81 0.60 -3.92
C MET A 140 -8.83 1.52 -4.66
N SER A 141 -9.11 1.79 -5.94
CA SER A 141 -8.24 2.66 -6.76
C SER A 141 -8.12 4.07 -6.17
N THR A 142 -9.24 4.65 -5.74
CA THR A 142 -9.25 5.97 -5.10
C THR A 142 -8.42 5.95 -3.81
N GLY A 143 -8.58 4.90 -2.99
CA GLY A 143 -7.82 4.75 -1.76
C GLY A 143 -6.32 4.66 -2.00
N ILE A 144 -5.91 3.94 -3.04
CA ILE A 144 -4.49 3.82 -3.42
C ILE A 144 -3.94 5.18 -3.87
N ILE A 145 -4.65 5.88 -4.74
CA ILE A 145 -4.23 7.19 -5.24
C ILE A 145 -4.07 8.18 -4.09
N GLU A 146 -5.05 8.25 -3.19
CA GLU A 146 -4.99 9.13 -2.03
C GLU A 146 -3.87 8.76 -1.07
N SER A 147 -3.63 7.47 -0.87
CA SER A 147 -2.50 7.00 -0.06
C SER A 147 -1.18 7.52 -0.62
N HIS A 148 -0.98 7.39 -1.93
CA HIS A 148 0.24 7.86 -2.58
C HIS A 148 0.40 9.38 -2.51
N GLU A 149 -0.70 10.13 -2.65
CA GLU A 149 -0.66 11.59 -2.50
C GLU A 149 -0.27 11.97 -1.07
N ARG A 150 -0.83 11.29 -0.08
CA ARG A 150 -0.50 11.52 1.32
C ARG A 150 0.95 11.17 1.63
N LEU A 151 1.46 10.08 1.05
CA LEU A 151 2.85 9.68 1.18
C LEU A 151 3.78 10.77 0.63
N ASP A 152 3.44 11.31 -0.54
CA ASP A 152 4.20 12.40 -1.17
C ASP A 152 4.21 13.65 -0.28
N GLU A 153 3.10 13.94 0.40
CA GLU A 153 2.97 15.10 1.29
C GLU A 153 3.83 15.02 2.54
N LEU A 154 4.39 13.86 2.87
CA LEU A 154 5.29 13.70 4.01
C LEU A 154 6.67 14.34 3.76
N ASN A 155 7.00 14.72 2.53
CA ASN A 155 8.29 15.28 2.17
C ASN A 155 9.46 14.39 2.58
N LEU A 156 9.40 13.12 2.22
CA LEU A 156 10.39 12.11 2.61
C LEU A 156 11.82 12.53 2.25
N GLY A 157 12.00 13.23 1.13
CA GLY A 157 13.31 13.68 0.69
C GLY A 157 13.99 14.67 1.65
N SER A 158 13.24 15.24 2.60
CA SER A 158 13.79 16.17 3.60
C SER A 158 13.90 15.54 5.00
N LEU A 159 13.60 14.27 5.13
CA LEU A 159 13.70 13.55 6.42
C LEU A 159 15.12 13.01 6.67
#